data_fc4604ca45105d9b00b51e450fce4139
#
_entry.id   fc4604ca45105d9b00b51e450fce4139
#
_cell.length_a   1.000
_cell.length_b   1.000
_cell.length_c   1.000
_cell.angle_alpha   90.00
_cell.angle_beta   90.00
_cell.angle_gamma   90.00
#
_symmetry.space_group_name_H-M   'P 1'
#
loop_
_entity.id
_entity.type
_entity.pdbx_description
1 polymer ?
#
loop_
_entity_poly.entity_id
_entity_poly.type
_entity_poly.pdbx_seq_one_letter_code
_entity_poly.pdbx_strand_id
1 'polypeptide(L)'
;RDLNNNQVNVTNTGSELIVTMPQDILFALDSAAVRSDLRRDLGVVAGNLQAYPNSTISIEGHTDNTGTANYNRILSQRRANAVADILVNNGVPPARLYAVGRGENEPVASNLSATGRAQNRRVEIVIRPNA
;
A
#
# COMPACT_ATOMS: atom_id res chain seq x y z
N ARG A 1 -3.23 -5.15 -17.62
CA ARG A 1 -4.22 -5.37 -16.55
C ARG A 1 -4.71 -4.06 -15.99
N ASP A 2 -5.99 -3.95 -15.82
CA ASP A 2 -6.60 -2.75 -15.24
C ASP A 2 -6.37 -2.72 -13.74
N LEU A 3 -5.72 -1.65 -13.25
CA LEU A 3 -5.49 -1.47 -11.81
C LEU A 3 -6.76 -1.06 -11.07
N ASN A 4 -7.79 -0.63 -11.77
CA ASN A 4 -9.03 -0.16 -11.16
C ASN A 4 -10.11 -1.25 -11.18
N ASN A 5 -9.74 -2.46 -10.78
CA ASN A 5 -10.67 -3.58 -10.64
C ASN A 5 -11.21 -3.64 -9.20
N ASN A 6 -11.97 -4.68 -8.87
CA ASN A 6 -12.58 -4.84 -7.54
C ASN A 6 -11.57 -4.99 -6.40
N GLN A 7 -10.30 -5.26 -6.72
CA GLN A 7 -9.27 -5.54 -5.72
C GLN A 7 -8.37 -4.35 -5.46
N VAL A 8 -8.15 -3.51 -6.47
CA VAL A 8 -7.26 -2.35 -6.37
C VAL A 8 -8.04 -1.10 -6.74
N ASN A 9 -8.07 -0.13 -5.84
CA ASN A 9 -8.79 1.12 -6.05
C ASN A 9 -7.81 2.26 -6.26
N VAL A 10 -8.15 3.16 -7.20
CA VAL A 10 -7.39 4.38 -7.43
C VAL A 10 -8.32 5.56 -7.14
N THR A 11 -7.89 6.41 -6.20
CA THR A 11 -8.66 7.59 -5.79
C THR A 11 -7.84 8.85 -6.09
N ASN A 12 -8.44 9.79 -6.78
CA ASN A 12 -7.84 11.10 -7.04
C ASN A 12 -8.53 12.13 -6.15
N THR A 13 -7.77 12.73 -5.22
CA THR A 13 -8.32 13.72 -4.29
C THR A 13 -8.18 15.15 -4.79
N GLY A 14 -7.56 15.35 -5.97
CA GLY A 14 -7.22 16.66 -6.50
C GLY A 14 -5.79 17.09 -6.17
N SER A 15 -5.30 16.74 -4.99
CA SER A 15 -3.92 17.01 -4.57
C SER A 15 -3.05 15.75 -4.49
N GLU A 16 -3.69 14.57 -4.46
CA GLU A 16 -3.01 13.29 -4.34
C GLU A 16 -3.69 12.24 -5.17
N LEU A 17 -2.91 11.25 -5.59
CA LEU A 17 -3.43 10.03 -6.19
C LEU A 17 -3.12 8.89 -5.21
N ILE A 18 -4.16 8.17 -4.78
CA ILE A 18 -4.02 7.10 -3.78
C ILE A 18 -4.41 5.78 -4.42
N VAL A 19 -3.44 4.86 -4.47
CA VAL A 19 -3.67 3.47 -4.90
C VAL A 19 -3.84 2.64 -3.65
N THR A 20 -5.04 2.11 -3.43
CA THR A 20 -5.37 1.31 -2.25
C THR A 20 -5.44 -0.16 -2.64
N MET A 21 -4.66 -1.00 -1.97
CA MET A 21 -4.59 -2.43 -2.22
C MET A 21 -4.95 -3.18 -0.95
N PRO A 22 -5.99 -4.04 -0.98
CA PRO A 22 -6.31 -4.86 0.18
C PRO A 22 -5.15 -5.78 0.55
N GLN A 23 -4.82 -5.82 1.84
CA GLN A 23 -3.75 -6.67 2.35
C GLN A 23 -3.99 -8.15 2.03
N ASP A 24 -5.26 -8.59 2.07
CA ASP A 24 -5.60 -10.00 1.93
C ASP A 24 -5.30 -10.54 0.52
N ILE A 25 -5.24 -9.67 -0.49
CA ILE A 25 -4.83 -10.08 -1.85
C ILE A 25 -3.33 -9.92 -2.07
N LEU A 26 -2.67 -9.04 -1.30
CA LEU A 26 -1.23 -8.81 -1.42
C LEU A 26 -0.41 -9.88 -0.71
N PHE A 27 -0.86 -10.29 0.47
CA PHE A 27 -0.07 -11.14 1.37
C PHE A 27 -0.87 -12.32 1.88
N ALA A 28 -0.18 -13.44 2.14
CA ALA A 28 -0.75 -14.50 2.94
C ALA A 28 -0.83 -14.06 4.41
N LEU A 29 -1.60 -14.79 5.22
CA LEU A 29 -1.76 -14.49 6.65
C LEU A 29 -0.38 -14.41 7.33
N ASP A 30 -0.17 -13.36 8.11
CA ASP A 30 1.05 -13.08 8.85
C ASP A 30 2.32 -13.01 7.99
N SER A 31 2.17 -12.88 6.68
CA SER A 31 3.30 -12.79 5.75
C SER A 31 3.53 -11.34 5.31
N ALA A 32 4.79 -11.01 5.02
CA ALA A 32 5.18 -9.77 4.36
C ALA A 32 5.79 -10.04 2.97
N ALA A 33 5.53 -11.23 2.40
CA ALA A 33 5.94 -11.55 1.04
C ALA A 33 4.76 -11.32 0.09
N VAL A 34 4.93 -10.42 -0.87
CA VAL A 34 3.87 -10.05 -1.83
C VAL A 34 3.60 -11.22 -2.78
N ARG A 35 2.31 -11.52 -3.03
CA ARG A 35 1.92 -12.58 -3.96
C ARG A 35 2.35 -12.22 -5.39
N SER A 36 2.67 -13.23 -6.19
CA SER A 36 3.30 -13.03 -7.50
C SER A 36 2.45 -12.27 -8.51
N ASP A 37 1.12 -12.44 -8.49
CA ASP A 37 0.24 -11.69 -9.40
C ASP A 37 0.20 -10.19 -9.03
N LEU A 38 0.29 -9.87 -7.74
CA LEU A 38 0.33 -8.48 -7.31
C LEU A 38 1.71 -7.85 -7.55
N ARG A 39 2.79 -8.65 -7.57
CA ARG A 39 4.11 -8.15 -7.98
C ARG A 39 4.04 -7.61 -9.41
N ARG A 40 3.30 -8.27 -10.28
CA ARG A 40 3.13 -7.84 -11.67
C ARG A 40 2.37 -6.53 -11.75
N ASP A 41 1.30 -6.39 -10.97
CA ASP A 41 0.54 -5.15 -10.91
C ASP A 41 1.39 -3.99 -10.36
N LEU A 42 2.22 -4.27 -9.36
CA LEU A 42 3.14 -3.27 -8.83
C LEU A 42 4.21 -2.86 -9.85
N GLY A 43 4.60 -3.77 -10.74
CA GLY A 43 5.47 -3.43 -11.86
C GLY A 43 4.85 -2.41 -12.81
N VAL A 44 3.53 -2.52 -13.04
CA VAL A 44 2.78 -1.53 -13.84
C VAL A 44 2.76 -0.18 -13.12
N VAL A 45 2.51 -0.19 -11.81
CA VAL A 45 2.54 1.04 -11.01
C VAL A 45 3.93 1.69 -11.09
N ALA A 46 4.99 0.90 -10.96
CA ALA A 46 6.36 1.42 -11.06
C ALA A 46 6.63 2.09 -12.41
N GLY A 47 6.16 1.50 -13.50
CA GLY A 47 6.29 2.09 -14.82
C GLY A 47 5.59 3.44 -14.93
N ASN A 48 4.38 3.54 -14.38
CA ASN A 48 3.63 4.78 -14.37
C ASN A 48 4.32 5.85 -13.53
N LEU A 49 4.91 5.47 -12.40
CA LEU A 49 5.63 6.41 -11.52
C LEU A 49 6.89 6.97 -12.18
N GLN A 50 7.54 6.17 -13.00
CA GLN A 50 8.73 6.62 -13.75
C GLN A 50 8.36 7.61 -14.86
N ALA A 51 7.16 7.50 -15.42
CA ALA A 51 6.68 8.44 -16.44
C ALA A 51 6.37 9.82 -15.86
N TYR A 52 6.17 9.92 -14.54
CA TYR A 52 5.85 11.18 -13.86
C TYR A 52 6.84 11.39 -12.69
N PRO A 53 8.12 11.71 -13.00
CA PRO A 53 9.18 11.68 -12.00
C PRO A 53 9.08 12.77 -10.93
N ASN A 54 8.26 13.80 -11.13
CA ASN A 54 8.16 14.92 -10.20
C ASN A 54 7.07 14.68 -9.15
N SER A 55 7.17 13.55 -8.45
CA SER A 55 6.24 13.23 -7.37
C SER A 55 6.97 12.53 -6.23
N THR A 56 6.42 12.68 -5.02
CA THR A 56 6.85 11.98 -3.82
C THR A 56 5.85 10.85 -3.55
N ILE A 57 6.36 9.68 -3.18
CA ILE A 57 5.55 8.48 -3.04
C ILE A 57 5.67 7.97 -1.61
N SER A 58 4.53 7.91 -0.90
CA SER A 58 4.47 7.34 0.45
C SER A 58 3.73 6.01 0.38
N ILE A 59 4.36 4.95 0.86
CA ILE A 59 3.75 3.62 0.91
C ILE A 59 3.39 3.38 2.37
N GLU A 60 2.08 3.28 2.65
CA GLU A 60 1.57 3.23 4.00
C GLU A 60 0.86 1.91 4.26
N GLY A 61 1.39 1.13 5.20
CA GLY A 61 0.79 -0.12 5.64
C GLY A 61 -0.17 0.12 6.79
N HIS A 62 -1.35 -0.50 6.71
CA HIS A 62 -2.40 -0.36 7.73
C HIS A 62 -2.94 -1.73 8.11
N THR A 63 -3.34 -1.86 9.38
CA THR A 63 -3.95 -3.09 9.91
C THR A 63 -5.33 -2.79 10.51
N ASP A 64 -6.08 -3.84 10.84
CA ASP A 64 -7.20 -3.71 11.75
C ASP A 64 -6.67 -3.70 13.19
N ASN A 65 -7.57 -3.74 14.19
CA ASN A 65 -7.17 -3.68 15.60
C ASN A 65 -7.05 -5.08 16.25
N THR A 66 -6.95 -6.14 15.47
CA THR A 66 -6.75 -7.49 15.98
C THR A 66 -5.29 -7.67 16.39
N GLY A 67 -5.07 -8.21 17.59
CA GLY A 67 -3.72 -8.38 18.13
C GLY A 67 -3.22 -7.13 18.83
N THR A 68 -1.92 -7.11 19.16
CA THR A 68 -1.33 -5.98 19.86
C THR A 68 -1.00 -4.84 18.90
N ALA A 69 -1.06 -3.61 19.41
CA ALA A 69 -0.71 -2.42 18.63
C ALA A 69 0.74 -2.49 18.15
N ASN A 70 1.65 -2.98 18.99
CA ASN A 70 3.07 -3.09 18.62
C ASN A 70 3.30 -4.10 17.50
N TYR A 71 2.64 -5.26 17.56
CA TYR A 71 2.73 -6.27 16.51
C TYR A 71 2.22 -5.69 15.18
N ASN A 72 1.09 -5.01 15.22
CA ASN A 72 0.47 -4.42 14.03
C ASN A 72 1.35 -3.32 13.42
N ARG A 73 1.98 -2.51 14.25
CA ARG A 73 2.90 -1.47 13.77
C ARG A 73 4.09 -2.11 13.04
N ILE A 74 4.68 -3.15 13.62
CA ILE A 74 5.83 -3.83 13.02
C ILE A 74 5.44 -4.53 11.72
N LEU A 75 4.32 -5.26 11.72
CA LEU A 75 3.86 -5.98 10.54
C LEU A 75 3.52 -5.01 9.39
N SER A 76 2.84 -3.91 9.70
CA SER A 76 2.49 -2.91 8.68
C SER A 76 3.74 -2.24 8.09
N GLN A 77 4.78 -2.02 8.91
CA GLN A 77 6.04 -1.47 8.39
C GLN A 77 6.74 -2.48 7.47
N ARG A 78 6.76 -3.75 7.85
CA ARG A 78 7.37 -4.80 7.01
C ARG A 78 6.64 -4.93 5.67
N ARG A 79 5.32 -4.82 5.67
CA ARG A 79 4.52 -4.90 4.45
C ARG A 79 4.72 -3.68 3.56
N ALA A 80 4.78 -2.50 4.15
CA ALA A 80 5.10 -1.27 3.39
C ALA A 80 6.49 -1.38 2.75
N ASN A 81 7.47 -1.88 3.51
CA ASN A 81 8.82 -2.08 2.99
C ASN A 81 8.84 -3.07 1.81
N ALA A 82 8.06 -4.16 1.90
CA ALA A 82 8.02 -5.16 0.84
C ALA A 82 7.47 -4.58 -0.46
N VAL A 83 6.43 -3.75 -0.38
CA VAL A 83 5.88 -3.07 -1.55
C VAL A 83 6.89 -2.07 -2.12
N ALA A 84 7.54 -1.29 -1.24
CA ALA A 84 8.57 -0.34 -1.67
C ALA A 84 9.72 -1.03 -2.40
N ASP A 85 10.18 -2.17 -1.89
CA ASP A 85 11.26 -2.93 -2.52
C ASP A 85 10.90 -3.38 -3.93
N ILE A 86 9.66 -3.77 -4.16
CA ILE A 86 9.21 -4.16 -5.50
C ILE A 86 9.25 -2.96 -6.45
N LEU A 87 8.81 -1.80 -5.99
CA LEU A 87 8.85 -0.59 -6.81
C LEU A 87 10.29 -0.19 -7.16
N VAL A 88 11.18 -0.27 -6.18
CA VAL A 88 12.62 0.00 -6.40
C VAL A 88 13.21 -0.99 -7.40
N ASN A 89 12.90 -2.28 -7.25
CA ASN A 89 13.40 -3.33 -8.15
C ASN A 89 12.88 -3.17 -9.58
N ASN A 90 11.79 -2.42 -9.75
CA ASN A 90 11.22 -2.12 -11.07
C ASN A 90 11.60 -0.71 -11.56
N GLY A 91 12.56 -0.06 -10.94
CA GLY A 91 13.19 1.15 -11.45
C GLY A 91 12.79 2.47 -10.80
N VAL A 92 11.94 2.45 -9.77
CA VAL A 92 11.59 3.70 -9.07
C VAL A 92 12.76 4.09 -8.16
N PRO A 93 13.28 5.32 -8.26
CA PRO A 93 14.40 5.74 -7.40
C PRO A 93 14.03 5.71 -5.92
N PRO A 94 14.86 5.09 -5.06
CA PRO A 94 14.57 5.02 -3.62
C PRO A 94 14.38 6.39 -2.96
N ALA A 95 15.05 7.42 -3.46
CA ALA A 95 14.96 8.76 -2.88
C ALA A 95 13.54 9.37 -2.99
N ARG A 96 12.68 8.83 -3.86
CA ARG A 96 11.29 9.28 -4.03
C ARG A 96 10.32 8.57 -3.11
N LEU A 97 10.74 7.49 -2.44
CA LEU A 97 9.86 6.58 -1.72
C LEU A 97 10.01 6.73 -0.21
N TYR A 98 8.88 6.68 0.49
CA TYR A 98 8.83 6.62 1.94
C TYR A 98 7.91 5.47 2.33
N ALA A 99 8.42 4.48 3.06
CA ALA A 99 7.62 3.34 3.53
C ALA A 99 7.33 3.52 5.01
N VAL A 100 6.05 3.54 5.37
CA VAL A 100 5.60 3.84 6.73
C VAL A 100 4.58 2.82 7.19
N GLY A 101 4.80 2.21 8.36
CA GLY A 101 3.82 1.36 9.02
C GLY A 101 2.96 2.19 9.96
N ARG A 102 1.66 2.27 9.66
CA ARG A 102 0.69 3.02 10.49
C ARG A 102 0.00 2.14 11.53
N GLY A 103 0.14 0.79 11.41
CA GLY A 103 -0.55 -0.12 12.29
C GLY A 103 -2.07 0.08 12.24
N GLU A 104 -2.71 0.06 13.41
CA GLU A 104 -4.17 0.15 13.52
C GLU A 104 -4.68 1.59 13.71
N ASN A 105 -3.80 2.59 13.67
CA ASN A 105 -4.11 3.96 14.12
C ASN A 105 -4.91 4.80 13.14
N GLU A 106 -5.07 4.36 11.88
CA GLU A 106 -5.78 5.13 10.86
C GLU A 106 -6.84 4.28 10.15
N PRO A 107 -7.89 3.89 10.86
CA PRO A 107 -8.94 3.09 10.25
C PRO A 107 -9.76 3.90 9.23
N VAL A 108 -10.21 3.23 8.17
CA VAL A 108 -11.13 3.80 7.18
C VAL A 108 -12.54 3.27 7.34
N ALA A 109 -12.72 2.26 8.21
CA ALA A 109 -14.00 1.61 8.45
C ALA A 109 -14.05 1.10 9.89
N SER A 110 -15.22 0.60 10.30
CA SER A 110 -15.40 0.08 11.65
C SER A 110 -14.63 -1.23 11.86
N ASN A 111 -13.90 -1.33 12.97
CA ASN A 111 -13.26 -2.58 13.39
C ASN A 111 -14.25 -3.55 14.05
N LEU A 112 -15.51 -3.13 14.25
CA LEU A 112 -16.53 -3.97 14.88
C LEU A 112 -17.12 -5.00 13.93
N SER A 113 -16.96 -4.84 12.63
CA SER A 113 -17.45 -5.80 11.63
C SER A 113 -16.27 -6.43 10.89
N ALA A 114 -16.49 -7.66 10.40
CA ALA A 114 -15.47 -8.35 9.59
C ALA A 114 -15.18 -7.59 8.29
N THR A 115 -16.22 -7.05 7.66
CA THR A 115 -16.09 -6.26 6.43
C THR A 115 -15.27 -5.00 6.69
N GLY A 116 -15.53 -4.29 7.79
CA GLY A 116 -14.78 -3.08 8.15
C GLY A 116 -13.33 -3.38 8.47
N ARG A 117 -13.06 -4.46 9.20
CA ARG A 117 -11.69 -4.89 9.48
C ARG A 117 -10.92 -5.20 8.19
N ALA A 118 -11.57 -5.86 7.23
CA ALA A 118 -10.94 -6.17 5.94
C ALA A 118 -10.58 -4.88 5.18
N GLN A 119 -11.42 -3.86 5.25
CA GLN A 119 -11.12 -2.57 4.63
C GLN A 119 -9.96 -1.84 5.31
N ASN A 120 -9.80 -2.02 6.62
CA ASN A 120 -8.70 -1.42 7.37
C ASN A 120 -7.36 -2.10 7.06
N ARG A 121 -7.36 -3.40 6.73
CA ARG A 121 -6.15 -4.13 6.33
C ARG A 121 -5.81 -3.80 4.89
N ARG A 122 -4.94 -2.81 4.70
CA ARG A 122 -4.61 -2.31 3.36
C ARG A 122 -3.19 -1.76 3.30
N VAL A 123 -2.66 -1.65 2.08
CA VAL A 123 -1.48 -0.84 1.78
C VAL A 123 -1.91 0.25 0.82
N GLU A 124 -1.57 1.50 1.14
CA GLU A 124 -1.85 2.65 0.30
C GLU A 124 -0.56 3.14 -0.31
N ILE A 125 -0.57 3.39 -1.62
CA ILE A 125 0.50 4.11 -2.30
C ILE A 125 -0.03 5.52 -2.56
N VAL A 126 0.50 6.49 -1.82
CA VAL A 126 0.05 7.89 -1.89
C VAL A 126 1.05 8.67 -2.73
N ILE A 127 0.59 9.16 -3.86
CA ILE A 127 1.43 9.87 -4.84
C ILE A 127 1.09 11.35 -4.78
N ARG A 128 2.08 12.16 -4.42
CA ARG A 128 1.92 13.63 -4.30
C ARG A 128 2.79 14.31 -5.33
N PRO A 129 2.21 15.02 -6.30
CA PRO A 129 3.01 15.81 -7.23
C PRO A 129 3.82 16.87 -6.48
N ASN A 130 5.07 17.04 -6.88
CA ASN A 130 5.89 18.13 -6.38
C ASN A 130 5.46 19.42 -7.05
N ALA A 131 5.41 20.50 -6.28
CA ALA A 131 5.03 21.80 -6.79
C ALA A 131 6.07 22.37 -7.77
#